data_c551f1d78b5a2965a7bdbf3f8cbb6bcc
#
_entry.id   c551f1d78b5a2965a7bdbf3f8cbb6bcc
#
_cell.length_a   1.000
_cell.length_b   1.000
_cell.length_c   1.000
_cell.angle_alpha   90.00
_cell.angle_beta   90.00
_cell.angle_gamma   90.00
#
_symmetry.space_group_name_H-M   'P 1'
#
loop_
_entity.id
_entity.type
_entity.pdbx_description
1 polymer ?
#
loop_
_entity_poly.entity_id
_entity_poly.type
_entity_poly.pdbx_seq_one_letter_code
_entity_poly.pdbx_strand_id
1 'polypeptide(L)'
;MTAHDISLADAMIQRRSVRGFTDKPVPSEVLDAVFSLAQHSPSTCNIQPWKVWVASGAVRDALRERMVEKVTQGVPFAPDYASLPRFEGVYRERQVDCAMALYGSMGIAREDRPGRQRAELRNFELFDAPHVAFIGMERDFGVTVGLDVGM
;
A
#
# COMPACT_ATOMS: atom_id res chain seq x y z
N MET A 1 5.32 7.82 25.20
CA MET A 1 6.37 7.10 24.45
C MET A 1 7.22 8.19 23.80
N THR A 2 8.46 8.35 24.25
CA THR A 2 9.41 9.25 23.61
C THR A 2 9.63 8.76 22.17
N ALA A 3 9.42 9.66 21.19
CA ALA A 3 9.83 9.41 19.83
C ALA A 3 11.33 9.11 19.87
N HIS A 4 11.76 7.93 19.47
CA HIS A 4 13.15 7.70 19.21
C HIS A 4 13.53 8.61 18.05
N ASP A 5 14.48 9.53 18.28
CA ASP A 5 15.07 10.33 17.22
C ASP A 5 15.79 9.39 16.26
N ILE A 6 15.08 8.95 15.23
CA ILE A 6 15.64 8.15 14.15
C ILE A 6 16.19 9.11 13.08
N SER A 7 17.43 8.92 12.63
CA SER A 7 17.97 9.71 11.54
C SER A 7 17.22 9.42 10.23
N LEU A 8 17.20 10.38 9.30
CA LEU A 8 16.63 10.17 7.96
C LEU A 8 17.25 8.95 7.27
N ALA A 9 18.56 8.77 7.38
CA ALA A 9 19.27 7.63 6.81
C ALA A 9 18.77 6.30 7.41
N ASP A 10 18.62 6.25 8.73
CA ASP A 10 18.09 5.05 9.40
C ASP A 10 16.64 4.78 9.02
N ALA A 11 15.80 5.80 8.92
CA ALA A 11 14.42 5.67 8.49
C ALA A 11 14.33 5.07 7.08
N MET A 12 15.16 5.53 6.15
CA MET A 12 15.23 5.00 4.79
C MET A 12 15.72 3.54 4.76
N ILE A 13 16.77 3.21 5.51
CA ILE A 13 17.36 1.87 5.56
C ILE A 13 16.42 0.87 6.25
N GLN A 14 15.74 1.30 7.31
CA GLN A 14 14.86 0.43 8.11
C GLN A 14 13.45 0.29 7.53
N ARG A 15 13.07 1.14 6.58
CA ARG A 15 11.74 1.04 5.95
C ARG A 15 11.50 -0.37 5.41
N ARG A 16 10.35 -0.94 5.72
CA ARG A 16 9.88 -2.25 5.23
C ARG A 16 8.47 -2.13 4.70
N SER A 17 8.13 -2.99 3.76
CA SER A 17 6.74 -3.19 3.34
C SER A 17 6.07 -4.14 4.31
N VAL A 18 5.49 -3.59 5.39
CA VAL A 18 4.78 -4.39 6.40
C VAL A 18 3.47 -4.91 5.81
N ARG A 19 3.21 -6.22 5.98
CA ARG A 19 2.03 -6.90 5.44
C ARG A 19 1.30 -7.75 6.49
N GLY A 20 1.32 -7.28 7.73
CA GLY A 20 0.59 -7.82 8.86
C GLY A 20 0.59 -6.80 9.97
N PHE A 21 -0.57 -6.38 10.40
CA PHE A 21 -0.75 -5.38 11.45
C PHE A 21 -1.51 -5.99 12.60
N THR A 22 -1.38 -5.41 13.78
CA THR A 22 -2.24 -5.70 14.92
C THR A 22 -3.55 -4.92 14.77
N ASP A 23 -4.57 -5.33 15.51
CA ASP A 23 -5.87 -4.66 15.59
C ASP A 23 -5.87 -3.39 16.45
N LYS A 24 -4.70 -3.05 17.04
CA LYS A 24 -4.55 -1.89 17.93
C LYS A 24 -4.76 -0.59 17.15
N PRO A 25 -5.80 0.20 17.47
CA PRO A 25 -6.03 1.48 16.83
C PRO A 25 -4.85 2.44 17.01
N VAL A 26 -4.54 3.21 15.96
CA VAL A 26 -3.61 4.32 16.05
C VAL A 26 -4.36 5.54 16.56
N PRO A 27 -3.86 6.27 17.58
CA PRO A 27 -4.48 7.50 18.05
C PRO A 27 -4.63 8.52 16.91
N SER A 28 -5.73 9.28 16.92
CA SER A 28 -6.02 10.28 15.87
C SER A 28 -4.92 11.32 15.74
N GLU A 29 -4.37 11.78 16.84
CA GLU A 29 -3.27 12.74 16.88
C GLU A 29 -1.98 12.23 16.19
N VAL A 30 -1.75 10.91 16.18
CA VAL A 30 -0.63 10.31 15.45
C VAL A 30 -0.92 10.29 13.94
N LEU A 31 -2.15 9.95 13.55
CA LEU A 31 -2.56 10.01 12.15
C LEU A 31 -2.51 11.45 11.62
N ASP A 32 -3.02 12.41 12.39
CA ASP A 32 -2.98 13.83 12.04
C ASP A 32 -1.54 14.33 11.87
N ALA A 33 -0.63 13.95 12.77
CA ALA A 33 0.79 14.29 12.67
C ALA A 33 1.44 13.73 11.40
N VAL A 34 1.15 12.45 11.06
CA VAL A 34 1.67 11.79 9.86
C VAL A 34 1.18 12.49 8.59
N PHE A 35 -0.13 12.76 8.48
CA PHE A 35 -0.68 13.41 7.30
C PHE A 35 -0.29 14.88 7.20
N SER A 36 -0.18 15.59 8.32
CA SER A 36 0.35 16.97 8.33
C SER A 36 1.78 17.03 7.83
N LEU A 37 2.62 16.07 8.24
CA LEU A 37 4.00 15.99 7.75
C LEU A 37 4.04 15.62 6.25
N ALA A 38 3.23 14.69 5.81
CA ALA A 38 3.16 14.26 4.41
C ALA A 38 2.77 15.41 3.45
N GLN A 39 2.00 16.39 3.90
CA GLN A 39 1.63 17.57 3.11
C GLN A 39 2.82 18.47 2.73
N HIS A 40 3.97 18.29 3.35
CA HIS A 40 5.20 18.98 2.96
C HIS A 40 5.91 18.35 1.76
N SER A 41 5.38 17.26 1.21
CA SER A 41 5.88 16.66 -0.04
C SER A 41 5.83 17.69 -1.17
N PRO A 42 6.86 17.75 -2.04
CA PRO A 42 6.82 18.64 -3.18
C PRO A 42 5.80 18.20 -4.22
N SER A 43 5.29 19.13 -5.00
CA SER A 43 4.44 18.84 -6.15
C SER A 43 4.70 19.78 -7.31
N THR A 44 4.38 19.36 -8.52
CA THR A 44 4.51 20.15 -9.75
C THR A 44 3.78 21.49 -9.57
N CYS A 45 4.49 22.60 -9.74
CA CYS A 45 3.96 23.95 -9.54
C CYS A 45 3.26 24.16 -8.19
N ASN A 46 3.57 23.34 -7.19
CA ASN A 46 2.96 23.37 -5.86
C ASN A 46 1.42 23.23 -5.89
N ILE A 47 0.89 22.41 -6.82
CA ILE A 47 -0.56 22.23 -6.98
C ILE A 47 -1.17 21.34 -5.91
N GLN A 48 -0.37 20.58 -5.15
CA GLN A 48 -0.81 19.75 -4.03
C GLN A 48 -2.02 18.87 -4.39
N PRO A 49 -1.88 17.95 -5.36
CA PRO A 49 -3.01 17.30 -6.04
C PRO A 49 -3.70 16.22 -5.20
N TRP A 50 -3.10 15.84 -4.09
CA TRP A 50 -3.54 14.70 -3.29
C TRP A 50 -4.85 14.98 -2.54
N LYS A 51 -5.70 13.98 -2.57
CA LYS A 51 -6.89 13.86 -1.72
C LYS A 51 -6.73 12.61 -0.88
N VAL A 52 -6.93 12.72 0.43
CA VAL A 52 -6.72 11.61 1.36
C VAL A 52 -8.04 11.27 2.05
N TRP A 53 -8.43 10.00 1.99
CA TRP A 53 -9.57 9.45 2.72
C TRP A 53 -9.06 8.38 3.68
N VAL A 54 -9.30 8.57 4.96
CA VAL A 54 -8.92 7.60 5.99
C VAL A 54 -10.16 6.85 6.45
N ALA A 55 -10.14 5.53 6.36
CA ALA A 55 -11.20 4.68 6.86
C ALA A 55 -10.74 3.87 8.08
N SER A 56 -11.61 3.79 9.08
CA SER A 56 -11.39 3.09 10.34
C SER A 56 -12.69 2.40 10.79
N GLY A 57 -12.58 1.44 11.72
CA GLY A 57 -13.73 0.78 12.32
C GLY A 57 -14.67 0.18 11.28
N ALA A 58 -15.98 0.36 11.47
CA ALA A 58 -17.01 -0.24 10.61
C ALA A 58 -16.91 0.16 9.13
N VAL A 59 -16.42 1.37 8.83
CA VAL A 59 -16.21 1.81 7.43
C VAL A 59 -15.07 1.02 6.79
N ARG A 60 -13.95 0.86 7.51
CA ARG A 60 -12.83 0.03 7.05
C ARG A 60 -13.25 -1.43 6.87
N ASP A 61 -14.05 -1.98 7.80
CA ASP A 61 -14.54 -3.36 7.72
C ASP A 61 -15.43 -3.58 6.50
N ALA A 62 -16.38 -2.68 6.25
CA ALA A 62 -17.25 -2.75 5.09
C ALA A 62 -16.47 -2.64 3.76
N LEU A 63 -15.44 -1.78 3.69
CA LEU A 63 -14.57 -1.69 2.53
C LEU A 63 -13.81 -3.00 2.30
N ARG A 64 -13.19 -3.56 3.35
CA ARG A 64 -12.50 -4.84 3.31
C ARG A 64 -13.40 -5.95 2.77
N GLU A 65 -14.60 -6.10 3.34
CA GLU A 65 -15.57 -7.12 2.91
C GLU A 65 -15.90 -7.00 1.43
N ARG A 66 -16.20 -5.79 0.95
CA ARG A 66 -16.52 -5.55 -0.46
C ARG A 66 -15.35 -5.78 -1.40
N MET A 67 -14.12 -5.46 -0.98
CA MET A 67 -12.91 -5.70 -1.77
C MET A 67 -12.68 -7.21 -1.90
N VAL A 68 -12.72 -7.94 -0.80
CA VAL A 68 -12.58 -9.40 -0.76
C VAL A 68 -13.66 -10.07 -1.60
N GLU A 69 -14.91 -9.66 -1.45
CA GLU A 69 -16.04 -10.18 -2.24
C GLU A 69 -15.79 -10.03 -3.73
N LYS A 70 -15.45 -8.83 -4.21
CA LYS A 70 -15.19 -8.57 -5.63
C LYS A 70 -14.06 -9.43 -6.18
N VAL A 71 -12.96 -9.56 -5.45
CA VAL A 71 -11.83 -10.39 -5.87
C VAL A 71 -12.21 -11.86 -5.92
N THR A 72 -12.93 -12.34 -4.92
CA THR A 72 -13.40 -13.75 -4.87
C THR A 72 -14.40 -14.06 -6.00
N GLN A 73 -15.21 -13.09 -6.40
CA GLN A 73 -16.12 -13.20 -7.54
C GLN A 73 -15.41 -13.07 -8.90
N GLY A 74 -14.10 -12.80 -8.91
CA GLY A 74 -13.33 -12.65 -10.15
C GLY A 74 -13.66 -11.38 -10.93
N VAL A 75 -14.12 -10.31 -10.24
CA VAL A 75 -14.37 -9.02 -10.89
C VAL A 75 -13.05 -8.51 -11.49
N PRO A 76 -12.99 -8.18 -12.79
CA PRO A 76 -11.77 -7.69 -13.42
C PRO A 76 -11.25 -6.39 -12.79
N PHE A 77 -9.93 -6.26 -12.70
CA PHE A 77 -9.30 -5.00 -12.31
C PHE A 77 -9.51 -3.95 -13.41
N ALA A 78 -9.85 -2.74 -12.98
CA ALA A 78 -10.00 -1.58 -13.85
C ALA A 78 -9.11 -0.42 -13.35
N PRO A 79 -7.78 -0.50 -13.56
CA PRO A 79 -6.86 0.53 -13.09
C PRO A 79 -7.07 1.83 -13.85
N ASP A 80 -6.90 2.97 -13.16
CA ASP A 80 -6.99 4.30 -13.79
C ASP A 80 -5.84 4.56 -14.77
N TYR A 81 -4.70 3.88 -14.60
CA TYR A 81 -3.54 3.95 -15.49
C TYR A 81 -3.24 2.57 -16.10
N ALA A 82 -2.50 2.58 -17.21
CA ALA A 82 -2.09 1.34 -17.86
C ALA A 82 -1.37 0.40 -16.88
N SER A 83 -1.66 -0.89 -16.98
CA SER A 83 -0.98 -1.93 -16.21
C SER A 83 0.52 -1.90 -16.47
N LEU A 84 1.29 -2.32 -15.48
CA LEU A 84 2.74 -2.44 -15.62
C LEU A 84 3.09 -3.37 -16.79
N PRO A 85 4.12 -3.04 -17.57
CA PRO A 85 4.60 -3.92 -18.63
C PRO A 85 5.18 -5.21 -18.06
N ARG A 86 5.33 -6.21 -18.89
CA ARG A 86 6.07 -7.41 -18.51
C ARG A 86 7.54 -7.05 -18.29
N PHE A 87 8.07 -7.43 -17.14
CA PHE A 87 9.48 -7.23 -16.83
C PHE A 87 10.34 -8.31 -17.49
N GLU A 88 11.52 -7.92 -17.97
CA GLU A 88 12.52 -8.80 -18.61
C GLU A 88 13.91 -8.54 -18.02
N GLY A 89 14.86 -9.45 -18.29
CA GLY A 89 16.25 -9.36 -17.82
C GLY A 89 16.35 -9.16 -16.31
N VAL A 90 17.25 -8.30 -15.89
CA VAL A 90 17.54 -8.00 -14.48
C VAL A 90 16.29 -7.53 -13.70
N TYR A 91 15.34 -6.88 -14.34
CA TYR A 91 14.10 -6.46 -13.69
C TYR A 91 13.21 -7.66 -13.34
N ARG A 92 13.17 -8.64 -14.24
CA ARG A 92 12.46 -9.91 -13.97
C ARG A 92 13.15 -10.72 -12.87
N GLU A 93 14.47 -10.78 -12.85
CA GLU A 93 15.24 -11.44 -11.81
C GLU A 93 14.90 -10.83 -10.43
N ARG A 94 15.00 -9.51 -10.29
CA ARG A 94 14.63 -8.80 -9.05
C ARG A 94 13.19 -9.03 -8.61
N GLN A 95 12.25 -9.09 -9.56
CA GLN A 95 10.85 -9.42 -9.28
C GLN A 95 10.71 -10.84 -8.71
N VAL A 96 11.42 -11.81 -9.28
CA VAL A 96 11.42 -13.20 -8.83
C VAL A 96 12.03 -13.30 -7.43
N ASP A 97 13.18 -12.68 -7.20
CA ASP A 97 13.86 -12.68 -5.90
C ASP A 97 12.98 -12.06 -4.81
N CYS A 98 12.32 -10.96 -5.12
CA CYS A 98 11.36 -10.34 -4.20
C CYS A 98 10.21 -11.30 -3.86
N ALA A 99 9.64 -11.97 -4.86
CA ALA A 99 8.56 -12.94 -4.65
C ALA A 99 9.05 -14.15 -3.83
N MET A 100 10.25 -14.67 -4.11
CA MET A 100 10.84 -15.77 -3.35
C MET A 100 11.07 -15.37 -1.88
N ALA A 101 11.62 -14.19 -1.63
CA ALA A 101 11.82 -13.70 -0.27
C ALA A 101 10.49 -13.54 0.49
N LEU A 102 9.46 -12.97 -0.17
CA LEU A 102 8.14 -12.78 0.42
C LEU A 102 7.47 -14.12 0.76
N TYR A 103 7.33 -15.00 -0.22
CA TYR A 103 6.64 -16.29 -0.01
C TYR A 103 7.45 -17.22 0.91
N GLY A 104 8.78 -17.17 0.82
CA GLY A 104 9.66 -17.92 1.72
C GLY A 104 9.49 -17.49 3.18
N SER A 105 9.37 -16.17 3.45
CA SER A 105 9.11 -15.67 4.80
C SER A 105 7.74 -16.08 5.37
N MET A 106 6.81 -16.43 4.48
CA MET A 106 5.46 -16.91 4.84
C MET A 106 5.36 -18.44 4.87
N GLY A 107 6.46 -19.17 4.59
CA GLY A 107 6.44 -20.62 4.50
C GLY A 107 5.66 -21.18 3.29
N ILE A 108 5.45 -20.35 2.25
CA ILE A 108 4.68 -20.72 1.06
C ILE A 108 5.66 -21.23 -0.02
N ALA A 109 5.55 -22.52 -0.36
CA ALA A 109 6.34 -23.13 -1.42
C ALA A 109 5.94 -22.60 -2.81
N ARG A 110 6.88 -22.72 -3.77
CA ARG A 110 6.67 -22.27 -5.15
C ARG A 110 5.46 -22.94 -5.81
N GLU A 111 5.22 -24.19 -5.49
CA GLU A 111 4.16 -25.04 -6.04
C GLU A 111 2.82 -24.85 -5.30
N ASP A 112 2.85 -24.24 -4.11
CA ASP A 112 1.65 -23.98 -3.30
C ASP A 112 0.83 -22.82 -3.89
N ARG A 113 0.05 -23.12 -4.94
CA ARG A 113 -0.86 -22.15 -5.58
C ARG A 113 -1.93 -21.63 -4.60
N PRO A 114 -2.60 -22.46 -3.80
CA PRO A 114 -3.58 -21.98 -2.82
C PRO A 114 -2.95 -21.04 -1.79
N GLY A 115 -1.76 -21.33 -1.28
CA GLY A 115 -1.03 -20.46 -0.36
C GLY A 115 -0.73 -19.09 -0.96
N ARG A 116 -0.27 -19.05 -2.22
CA ARG A 116 -0.04 -17.78 -2.92
C ARG A 116 -1.31 -16.98 -3.14
N GLN A 117 -2.41 -17.63 -3.53
CA GLN A 117 -3.71 -16.96 -3.66
C GLN A 117 -4.19 -16.36 -2.33
N ARG A 118 -4.01 -17.06 -1.20
CA ARG A 118 -4.29 -16.52 0.13
C ARG A 118 -3.40 -15.31 0.44
N ALA A 119 -2.10 -15.38 0.11
CA ALA A 119 -1.19 -14.26 0.30
C ALA A 119 -1.57 -13.03 -0.55
N GLU A 120 -2.02 -13.24 -1.78
CA GLU A 120 -2.52 -12.17 -2.66
C GLU A 120 -3.82 -11.56 -2.11
N LEU A 121 -4.73 -12.38 -1.57
CA LEU A 121 -5.98 -11.92 -0.98
C LEU A 121 -5.74 -10.98 0.21
N ARG A 122 -4.63 -11.15 0.96
CA ARG A 122 -4.23 -10.29 2.07
C ARG A 122 -4.16 -8.80 1.72
N ASN A 123 -3.87 -8.45 0.46
CA ASN A 123 -3.89 -7.06 0.01
C ASN A 123 -5.30 -6.46 0.13
N PHE A 124 -6.32 -7.25 -0.19
CA PHE A 124 -7.72 -6.84 -0.14
C PHE A 124 -8.33 -6.97 1.27
N GLU A 125 -7.69 -7.75 2.12
CA GLU A 125 -7.96 -7.81 3.56
C GLU A 125 -7.28 -6.64 4.31
N LEU A 126 -6.61 -5.73 3.60
CA LEU A 126 -5.89 -4.57 4.14
C LEU A 126 -4.82 -4.98 5.18
N PHE A 127 -4.29 -6.20 5.07
CA PHE A 127 -3.28 -6.77 5.96
C PHE A 127 -3.65 -6.71 7.45
N ASP A 128 -4.94 -6.72 7.79
CA ASP A 128 -5.54 -6.55 9.13
C ASP A 128 -5.28 -5.17 9.78
N ALA A 129 -4.80 -4.18 9.01
CA ALA A 129 -4.56 -2.84 9.52
C ALA A 129 -5.85 -2.22 10.08
N PRO A 130 -5.81 -1.58 11.27
CA PRO A 130 -6.99 -0.96 11.89
C PRO A 130 -7.47 0.30 11.17
N HIS A 131 -6.58 0.91 10.40
CA HIS A 131 -6.84 2.10 9.57
C HIS A 131 -6.29 1.89 8.16
N VAL A 132 -6.94 2.48 7.18
CA VAL A 132 -6.45 2.52 5.80
C VAL A 132 -6.62 3.92 5.23
N ALA A 133 -5.60 4.41 4.55
CA ALA A 133 -5.65 5.65 3.81
C ALA A 133 -5.69 5.36 2.31
N PHE A 134 -6.66 5.93 1.62
CA PHE A 134 -6.70 5.97 0.16
C PHE A 134 -6.24 7.36 -0.28
N ILE A 135 -5.21 7.40 -1.10
CA ILE A 135 -4.67 8.64 -1.64
C ILE A 135 -5.01 8.67 -3.13
N GLY A 136 -5.61 9.74 -3.56
CA GLY A 136 -6.02 9.94 -4.95
C GLY A 136 -5.83 11.37 -5.39
N MET A 137 -6.17 11.63 -6.64
CA MET A 137 -6.14 12.95 -7.26
C MET A 137 -7.27 13.08 -8.28
N GLU A 138 -7.42 14.22 -8.91
CA GLU A 138 -8.35 14.37 -10.02
C GLU A 138 -7.96 13.47 -11.20
N ARG A 139 -8.95 12.84 -11.81
CA ARG A 139 -8.74 11.85 -12.88
C ARG A 139 -8.00 12.44 -14.10
N ASP A 140 -8.26 13.71 -14.40
CA ASP A 140 -7.73 14.39 -15.58
C ASP A 140 -6.27 14.83 -15.42
N PHE A 141 -5.66 14.64 -14.26
CA PHE A 141 -4.28 15.02 -13.98
C PHE A 141 -3.37 13.97 -14.58
N GLY A 142 -3.26 13.21 -15.26
CA GLY A 142 -2.32 12.30 -15.88
C GLY A 142 -1.20 11.75 -14.97
N VAL A 143 -0.42 10.84 -15.52
CA VAL A 143 0.61 10.08 -14.76
C VAL A 143 1.71 10.96 -14.17
N THR A 144 2.03 12.09 -14.80
CA THR A 144 3.08 13.01 -14.30
C THR A 144 2.71 13.58 -12.93
N VAL A 145 1.44 14.00 -12.76
CA VAL A 145 0.93 14.44 -11.45
C VAL A 145 0.76 13.26 -10.49
N GLY A 146 0.53 12.05 -11.01
CA GLY A 146 0.54 10.82 -10.21
C GLY A 146 1.86 10.56 -9.49
N LEU A 147 2.99 11.05 -10.02
CA LEU A 147 4.29 10.99 -9.34
C LEU A 147 4.29 11.86 -8.07
N ASP A 148 3.65 13.03 -8.12
CA ASP A 148 3.53 13.92 -6.95
C ASP A 148 2.75 13.23 -5.81
N VAL A 149 1.74 12.43 -6.15
CA VAL A 149 0.97 11.65 -5.17
C VAL A 149 1.79 10.51 -4.58
N GLY A 150 2.80 10.03 -5.30
CA GLY A 150 3.71 8.98 -4.85
C GLY A 150 4.86 9.48 -3.96
N MET A 151 5.07 10.77 -3.88
CA MET A 151 6.11 11.40 -3.04
C MET A 151 5.76 11.35 -1.56
#